data_cddb7801b89b95fab79dcf16e2e57eff
#
_entry.id   cddb7801b89b95fab79dcf16e2e57eff
#
_cell.length_a   1.000
_cell.length_b   1.000
_cell.length_c   1.000
_cell.angle_alpha   90.00
_cell.angle_beta   90.00
_cell.angle_gamma   90.00
#
_symmetry.space_group_name_H-M   'P 1'
#
loop_
_entity.id
_entity.type
_entity.pdbx_description
1 polymer ?
#
loop_
_entity_poly.entity_id
_entity_poly.type
_entity_poly.pdbx_seq_one_letter_code
_entity_poly.pdbx_strand_id
1 'polypeptide(L)'
;MATLSPGLMLHSNIPFCALGPSTRHLLAWHLNPQRESLSPTSLRLQDWRGLAEVFGFSQIDVDNFRQRDNPTVEILGVWSRQNPHATIGTLLQGLVEIERFDILHSDQLQRTVGERRANCL
;
A
#
# COMPACT_ATOMS: atom_id res chain seq x y z
N MET A 1 11.31 -15.12 -8.20
CA MET A 1 10.49 -13.94 -8.41
C MET A 1 9.36 -13.90 -7.41
N ALA A 2 9.17 -12.74 -6.80
CA ALA A 2 8.06 -12.57 -5.89
C ALA A 2 6.75 -12.53 -6.67
N THR A 3 5.78 -13.34 -6.26
CA THR A 3 4.47 -13.36 -6.88
C THR A 3 3.41 -13.17 -5.81
N LEU A 4 2.29 -12.60 -6.21
CA LEU A 4 1.15 -12.47 -5.32
C LEU A 4 0.53 -13.85 -5.08
N SER A 5 -0.02 -14.06 -3.88
CA SER A 5 -0.77 -15.28 -3.61
C SER A 5 -1.99 -15.35 -4.52
N PRO A 6 -2.53 -16.56 -4.81
CA PRO A 6 -3.73 -16.66 -5.64
C PRO A 6 -4.91 -15.86 -5.10
N GLY A 7 -5.07 -15.80 -3.78
CA GLY A 7 -6.15 -15.02 -3.18
C GLY A 7 -6.03 -13.54 -3.46
N LEU A 8 -4.81 -12.98 -3.41
CA LEU A 8 -4.59 -11.57 -3.71
C LEU A 8 -4.73 -11.29 -5.19
N MET A 9 -4.28 -12.21 -6.05
CA MET A 9 -4.43 -12.04 -7.50
C MET A 9 -5.88 -11.94 -7.93
N LEU A 10 -6.80 -12.62 -7.25
CA LEU A 10 -8.22 -12.54 -7.55
C LEU A 10 -8.78 -11.13 -7.32
N HIS A 11 -8.15 -10.34 -6.48
CA HIS A 11 -8.60 -8.99 -6.15
C HIS A 11 -7.81 -7.90 -6.87
N SER A 12 -6.83 -8.25 -7.71
CA SER A 12 -5.93 -7.28 -8.31
C SER A 12 -6.61 -6.29 -9.25
N ASN A 13 -7.72 -6.67 -9.88
CA ASN A 13 -8.44 -5.80 -10.81
C ASN A 13 -9.51 -4.93 -10.13
N ILE A 14 -9.68 -5.06 -8.84
CA ILE A 14 -10.67 -4.27 -8.10
C ILE A 14 -10.16 -2.82 -8.00
N PRO A 15 -11.03 -1.82 -8.23
CA PRO A 15 -10.62 -0.43 -8.10
C PRO A 15 -10.06 -0.12 -6.72
N PHE A 16 -9.02 0.70 -6.69
CA PHE A 16 -8.37 1.06 -5.43
C PHE A 16 -9.33 1.72 -4.43
N CYS A 17 -10.27 2.52 -4.94
CA CYS A 17 -11.24 3.21 -4.09
C CYS A 17 -12.15 2.24 -3.31
N ALA A 18 -12.24 0.98 -3.75
CA ALA A 18 -13.01 -0.05 -3.04
C ALA A 18 -12.27 -0.59 -1.82
N LEU A 19 -11.01 -0.21 -1.61
CA LEU A 19 -10.23 -0.65 -0.46
C LEU A 19 -10.90 -0.17 0.84
N GLY A 20 -11.31 -1.11 1.67
CA GLY A 20 -12.02 -0.79 2.89
C GLY A 20 -11.12 -0.24 3.99
N PRO A 21 -11.73 0.34 5.05
CA PRO A 21 -10.95 0.88 6.17
C PRO A 21 -10.13 -0.17 6.89
N SER A 22 -10.62 -1.42 6.98
CA SER A 22 -9.87 -2.49 7.64
C SER A 22 -8.52 -2.72 6.98
N THR A 23 -8.49 -2.76 5.64
CA THR A 23 -7.25 -2.95 4.90
C THR A 23 -6.33 -1.76 5.07
N ARG A 24 -6.88 -0.54 5.02
CA ARG A 24 -6.07 0.69 5.20
C ARG A 24 -5.45 0.73 6.58
N HIS A 25 -6.17 0.35 7.61
CA HIS A 25 -5.64 0.29 8.96
C HIS A 25 -4.58 -0.80 9.13
N LEU A 26 -4.78 -1.95 8.50
CA LEU A 26 -3.80 -3.02 8.54
C LEU A 26 -2.49 -2.58 7.89
N LEU A 27 -2.57 -1.92 6.74
CA LEU A 27 -1.38 -1.41 6.06
C LEU A 27 -0.69 -0.35 6.91
N ALA A 28 -1.46 0.54 7.55
CA ALA A 28 -0.90 1.56 8.43
C ALA A 28 -0.17 0.93 9.62
N TRP A 29 -0.73 -0.11 10.20
CA TRP A 29 -0.11 -0.85 11.30
C TRP A 29 1.28 -1.35 10.91
N HIS A 30 1.42 -1.88 9.69
CA HIS A 30 2.67 -2.43 9.22
C HIS A 30 3.64 -1.39 8.67
N LEU A 31 3.13 -0.31 8.08
CA LEU A 31 3.96 0.63 7.32
C LEU A 31 4.29 1.92 8.06
N ASN A 32 3.45 2.34 9.04
CA ASN A 32 3.73 3.56 9.80
C ASN A 32 5.03 3.49 10.61
N PRO A 33 5.37 2.37 11.29
CA PRO A 33 6.65 2.30 11.98
C PRO A 33 7.81 2.42 10.99
N GLN A 34 8.71 3.39 11.22
CA GLN A 34 9.82 3.62 10.31
C GLN A 34 10.86 2.52 10.45
N ARG A 35 11.36 2.07 9.32
CA ARG A 35 12.40 1.05 9.23
C ARG A 35 13.62 1.62 8.54
N GLU A 36 14.78 1.34 9.10
CA GLU A 36 16.04 1.74 8.48
C GLU A 36 16.51 0.74 7.42
N SER A 37 15.83 -0.41 7.31
CA SER A 37 16.18 -1.41 6.31
C SER A 37 15.74 -1.00 4.91
N LEU A 38 16.56 -1.35 3.92
CA LEU A 38 16.25 -1.16 2.51
C LEU A 38 15.88 -2.49 1.89
N SER A 39 15.00 -2.44 0.89
CA SER A 39 14.69 -3.63 0.11
C SER A 39 15.94 -4.09 -0.63
N PRO A 40 16.26 -5.41 -0.60
CA PRO A 40 17.52 -5.89 -1.20
C PRO A 40 17.68 -5.61 -2.68
N THR A 41 16.60 -5.61 -3.44
CA THR A 41 16.64 -5.44 -4.89
C THR A 41 16.44 -4.00 -5.32
N SER A 42 15.40 -3.33 -4.79
CA SER A 42 15.04 -1.98 -5.22
C SER A 42 15.70 -0.87 -4.41
N LEU A 43 16.32 -1.20 -3.29
CA LEU A 43 16.98 -0.27 -2.37
C LEU A 43 16.05 0.84 -1.88
N ARG A 44 14.77 0.50 -1.68
CA ARG A 44 13.78 1.43 -1.13
C ARG A 44 13.54 1.11 0.33
N LEU A 45 13.19 2.13 1.11
CA LEU A 45 12.82 1.93 2.51
C LEU A 45 11.59 1.04 2.61
N GLN A 46 11.58 0.14 3.58
CA GLN A 46 10.53 -0.88 3.72
C GLN A 46 9.41 -0.40 4.66
N ASP A 47 9.01 0.85 4.51
CA ASP A 47 7.92 1.45 5.28
C ASP A 47 7.12 2.41 4.39
N TRP A 48 6.28 3.26 5.00
CA TRP A 48 5.44 4.19 4.25
C TRP A 48 6.24 5.11 3.32
N ARG A 49 7.48 5.45 3.71
CA ARG A 49 8.34 6.32 2.90
C ARG A 49 8.69 5.68 1.56
N GLY A 50 9.05 4.40 1.60
CA GLY A 50 9.35 3.65 0.39
C GLY A 50 8.12 3.50 -0.50
N LEU A 51 6.97 3.24 0.10
CA LEU A 51 5.73 3.12 -0.66
C LEU A 51 5.37 4.46 -1.33
N ALA A 52 5.54 5.58 -0.63
CA ALA A 52 5.30 6.90 -1.21
C ALA A 52 6.21 7.12 -2.41
N GLU A 53 7.47 6.74 -2.31
CA GLU A 53 8.43 6.88 -3.39
C GLU A 53 8.04 6.03 -4.61
N VAL A 54 7.59 4.79 -4.38
CA VAL A 54 7.11 3.91 -5.46
C VAL A 54 5.91 4.54 -6.17
N PHE A 55 5.03 5.22 -5.42
CA PHE A 55 3.86 5.87 -5.99
C PHE A 55 4.19 7.20 -6.69
N GLY A 56 5.45 7.60 -6.69
CA GLY A 56 5.89 8.79 -7.44
C GLY A 56 5.83 10.09 -6.64
N PHE A 57 5.66 10.03 -5.32
CA PHE A 57 5.69 11.24 -4.50
C PHE A 57 7.11 11.78 -4.36
N SER A 58 7.23 13.10 -4.38
CA SER A 58 8.52 13.77 -4.22
C SER A 58 8.98 13.74 -2.77
N GLN A 59 10.25 14.11 -2.54
CA GLN A 59 10.77 14.20 -1.19
C GLN A 59 10.01 15.27 -0.37
N ILE A 60 9.58 16.33 -1.00
CA ILE A 60 8.76 17.34 -0.32
C ILE A 60 7.45 16.75 0.16
N ASP A 61 6.81 15.95 -0.68
CA ASP A 61 5.57 15.26 -0.31
C ASP A 61 5.81 14.30 0.85
N VAL A 62 6.90 13.54 0.82
CA VAL A 62 7.25 12.62 1.90
C VAL A 62 7.44 13.38 3.20
N ASP A 63 8.12 14.51 3.16
CA ASP A 63 8.34 15.33 4.36
C ASP A 63 7.02 15.86 4.92
N ASN A 64 6.08 16.20 4.05
CA ASN A 64 4.74 16.63 4.47
C ASN A 64 3.96 15.50 5.12
N PHE A 65 4.02 14.30 4.54
CA PHE A 65 3.35 13.12 5.11
C PHE A 65 3.92 12.77 6.49
N ARG A 66 5.22 13.01 6.69
CA ARG A 66 5.86 12.73 7.98
C ARG A 66 5.22 13.49 9.13
N GLN A 67 4.63 14.63 8.85
CA GLN A 67 4.00 15.47 9.86
C GLN A 67 2.57 15.05 10.18
N ARG A 68 2.04 14.06 9.47
CA ARG A 68 0.68 13.56 9.70
C ARG A 68 0.70 12.44 10.74
N ASP A 69 -0.41 12.32 11.45
CA ASP A 69 -0.56 11.28 12.47
C ASP A 69 -0.54 9.88 11.87
N ASN A 70 -1.06 9.74 10.66
CA ASN A 70 -1.14 8.46 9.99
C ASN A 70 -0.68 8.61 8.53
N PRO A 71 0.64 8.63 8.30
CA PRO A 71 1.17 8.87 6.96
C PRO A 71 0.72 7.85 5.92
N THR A 72 0.59 6.56 6.30
CA THR A 72 0.16 5.55 5.35
C THR A 72 -1.23 5.84 4.81
N VAL A 73 -2.18 6.13 5.69
CA VAL A 73 -3.56 6.43 5.27
C VAL A 73 -3.60 7.70 4.42
N GLU A 74 -2.82 8.71 4.76
CA GLU A 74 -2.73 9.95 3.98
C GLU A 74 -2.21 9.68 2.56
N ILE A 75 -1.14 8.89 2.45
CA ILE A 75 -0.56 8.52 1.15
C ILE A 75 -1.59 7.80 0.29
N LEU A 76 -2.27 6.82 0.86
CA LEU A 76 -3.28 6.04 0.13
C LEU A 76 -4.42 6.94 -0.32
N GLY A 77 -4.86 7.85 0.53
CA GLY A 77 -5.93 8.78 0.20
C GLY A 77 -5.56 9.74 -0.93
N VAL A 78 -4.40 10.38 -0.83
CA VAL A 78 -3.94 11.33 -1.85
C VAL A 78 -3.72 10.60 -3.18
N TRP A 79 -3.03 9.46 -3.14
CA TRP A 79 -2.73 8.72 -4.35
C TRP A 79 -3.99 8.25 -5.06
N SER A 80 -4.99 7.78 -4.33
CA SER A 80 -6.24 7.32 -4.94
C SER A 80 -7.00 8.45 -5.64
N ARG A 81 -6.94 9.66 -5.07
CA ARG A 81 -7.57 10.82 -5.70
C ARG A 81 -6.85 11.26 -6.97
N GLN A 82 -5.52 11.12 -7.00
CA GLN A 82 -4.72 11.48 -8.18
C GLN A 82 -4.79 10.41 -9.28
N ASN A 83 -5.17 9.19 -8.92
CA ASN A 83 -5.17 8.05 -9.84
C ASN A 83 -6.50 7.31 -9.78
N PRO A 84 -7.57 7.91 -10.32
CA PRO A 84 -8.93 7.35 -10.18
C PRO A 84 -9.09 5.98 -10.84
N HIS A 85 -8.21 5.61 -11.77
CA HIS A 85 -8.25 4.30 -12.43
C HIS A 85 -7.33 3.28 -11.79
N ALA A 86 -6.64 3.62 -10.70
CA ALA A 86 -5.76 2.70 -10.02
C ALA A 86 -6.55 1.52 -9.42
N THR A 87 -5.89 0.37 -9.37
CA THR A 87 -6.48 -0.86 -8.83
C THR A 87 -5.75 -1.31 -7.58
N ILE A 88 -6.37 -2.24 -6.85
CA ILE A 88 -5.73 -2.86 -5.69
C ILE A 88 -4.43 -3.55 -6.13
N GLY A 89 -4.40 -4.10 -7.36
CA GLY A 89 -3.19 -4.70 -7.90
C GLY A 89 -2.01 -3.75 -7.93
N THR A 90 -2.24 -2.48 -8.22
CA THR A 90 -1.17 -1.47 -8.21
C THR A 90 -0.60 -1.29 -6.79
N LEU A 91 -1.46 -1.28 -5.78
CA LEU A 91 -1.01 -1.22 -4.39
C LEU A 91 -0.19 -2.46 -4.02
N LEU A 92 -0.69 -3.65 -4.40
CA LEU A 92 0.02 -4.89 -4.10
C LEU A 92 1.38 -4.91 -4.79
N GLN A 93 1.46 -4.40 -6.02
CA GLN A 93 2.73 -4.29 -6.74
C GLN A 93 3.68 -3.32 -6.00
N GLY A 94 3.15 -2.25 -5.45
CA GLY A 94 3.95 -1.33 -4.62
C GLY A 94 4.57 -2.03 -3.42
N LEU A 95 3.81 -2.91 -2.76
CA LEU A 95 4.33 -3.70 -1.64
C LEU A 95 5.41 -4.68 -2.09
N VAL A 96 5.28 -5.24 -3.30
CA VAL A 96 6.34 -6.08 -3.89
C VAL A 96 7.60 -5.26 -4.12
N GLU A 97 7.46 -4.04 -4.61
CA GLU A 97 8.60 -3.16 -4.90
C GLU A 97 9.42 -2.83 -3.65
N ILE A 98 8.76 -2.65 -2.51
CA ILE A 98 9.47 -2.42 -1.25
C ILE A 98 9.78 -3.74 -0.51
N GLU A 99 9.43 -4.87 -1.13
CA GLU A 99 9.72 -6.22 -0.64
C GLU A 99 9.16 -6.49 0.76
N ARG A 100 7.96 -5.96 1.03
CA ARG A 100 7.24 -6.25 2.28
C ARG A 100 6.38 -7.49 2.10
N PHE A 101 7.05 -8.64 1.89
CA PHE A 101 6.38 -9.91 1.68
C PHE A 101 5.66 -10.41 2.93
N ASP A 102 6.09 -9.96 4.11
CA ASP A 102 5.40 -10.25 5.36
C ASP A 102 3.95 -9.75 5.31
N ILE A 103 3.73 -8.56 4.74
CA ILE A 103 2.38 -8.00 4.57
C ILE A 103 1.62 -8.79 3.51
N LEU A 104 2.27 -9.04 2.37
CA LEU A 104 1.62 -9.71 1.23
C LEU A 104 1.18 -11.13 1.56
N HIS A 105 1.93 -11.83 2.42
CA HIS A 105 1.62 -13.20 2.79
C HIS A 105 0.77 -13.28 4.06
N SER A 106 0.33 -12.15 4.59
CA SER A 106 -0.51 -12.11 5.78
C SER A 106 -1.93 -12.61 5.46
N ASP A 107 -2.42 -13.54 6.25
CA ASP A 107 -3.81 -13.99 6.13
C ASP A 107 -4.78 -12.85 6.37
N GLN A 108 -4.41 -11.90 7.24
CA GLN A 108 -5.23 -10.75 7.52
C GLN A 108 -5.40 -9.87 6.29
N LEU A 109 -4.34 -9.66 5.52
CA LEU A 109 -4.43 -8.88 4.29
C LEU A 109 -5.37 -9.55 3.30
N GLN A 110 -5.23 -10.86 3.12
CA GLN A 110 -6.07 -11.60 2.19
C GLN A 110 -7.55 -11.52 2.56
N ARG A 111 -7.85 -11.58 3.87
CA ARG A 111 -9.23 -11.47 4.35
C ARG A 111 -9.78 -10.06 4.19
N THR A 112 -9.00 -9.06 4.57
CA THR A 112 -9.49 -7.66 4.54
C THR A 112 -9.63 -7.13 3.12
N VAL A 113 -8.77 -7.57 2.20
CA VAL A 113 -8.88 -7.16 0.78
C VAL A 113 -10.20 -7.65 0.18
N GLY A 114 -10.73 -8.78 0.68
CA GLY A 114 -12.03 -9.27 0.24
C GLY A 114 -13.20 -8.43 0.71
N GLU A 115 -13.01 -7.59 1.75
CA GLU A 115 -14.03 -6.69 2.26
C GLU A 115 -13.99 -5.40 1.47
N ARG A 116 -15.05 -5.14 0.68
CA ARG A 116 -15.07 -4.00 -0.21
C ARG A 116 -16.11 -2.98 0.21
N ARG A 117 -15.85 -1.71 -0.10
CA ARG A 117 -16.84 -0.66 0.04
C ARG A 117 -17.93 -0.84 -1.00
N ALA A 118 -19.18 -0.69 -0.56
CA ALA A 118 -20.32 -0.82 -1.47
C ALA A 118 -20.39 0.33 -2.47
N ASN A 119 -19.86 1.50 -2.13
CA ASN A 119 -20.03 2.74 -2.90
C ASN A 119 -18.70 3.26 -3.42
N CYS A 120 -18.03 2.48 -4.23
CA CYS A 120 -16.83 2.94 -4.92
C CYS A 120 -17.21 3.38 -6.34
N LEU A 121 -17.22 4.64 -6.56
CA LEU A 121 -17.50 5.20 -7.89
C LEU A 121 -16.33 6.06 -8.35
#